data_951c63c6f0ca83e52424367b6295202e
#
_entry.id   951c63c6f0ca83e52424367b6295202e
#
_cell.length_a   1.000
_cell.length_b   1.000
_cell.length_c   1.000
_cell.angle_alpha   90.00
_cell.angle_beta   90.00
_cell.angle_gamma   90.00
#
_symmetry.space_group_name_H-M   'P 1'
#
loop_
_entity.id
_entity.type
_entity.pdbx_description
1 polymer ?
#
loop_
_entity_poly.entity_id
_entity_poly.type
_entity_poly.pdbx_seq_one_letter_code
_entity_poly.pdbx_strand_id
1 'polypeptide(L)'
;LEPAVQAWRVGDPADEATEMGPLISASHRSAVEGFLDGADVAFRGSAPSGDGFWFAPTVVLAGPADRIAREEVFGPVVAVLPFDDEADAIRLANDTVYGLAGSIWTENLGRAVRVSRGVKSGVLSVNSHSSVRYWTPFGGMKASGLGRELGPDAAEHFTETKNVFFATD
;
A
#
# COMPACT_ATOMS: atom_id res chain seq x y z
N LEU A 1 -13.07 -11.50 4.33
CA LEU A 1 -11.60 -11.41 4.19
C LEU A 1 -10.95 -12.76 4.45
N GLU A 2 -11.24 -13.45 5.56
CA GLU A 2 -10.62 -14.71 5.95
C GLU A 2 -10.66 -15.79 4.87
N PRO A 3 -11.80 -16.16 4.23
CA PRO A 3 -11.81 -17.17 3.19
C PRO A 3 -10.91 -16.82 1.98
N ALA A 4 -10.81 -15.54 1.64
CA ALA A 4 -9.96 -15.09 0.54
C ALA A 4 -8.47 -15.26 0.86
N VAL A 5 -8.07 -14.94 2.11
CA VAL A 5 -6.68 -15.12 2.56
C VAL A 5 -6.30 -16.59 2.68
N GLN A 6 -7.22 -17.43 3.15
CA GLN A 6 -7.01 -18.87 3.27
C GLN A 6 -6.94 -19.58 1.90
N ALA A 7 -7.65 -19.05 0.91
CA ALA A 7 -7.64 -19.61 -0.45
C ALA A 7 -6.38 -19.24 -1.25
N TRP A 8 -5.58 -18.28 -0.77
CA TRP A 8 -4.41 -17.80 -1.51
C TRP A 8 -3.32 -18.86 -1.58
N ARG A 9 -2.89 -19.17 -2.80
CA ARG A 9 -1.92 -20.25 -3.06
C ARG A 9 -0.50 -19.71 -3.00
N VAL A 10 0.15 -20.02 -1.88
CA VAL A 10 1.58 -19.75 -1.70
C VAL A 10 2.38 -20.96 -2.19
N GLY A 11 3.35 -20.75 -3.07
CA GLY A 11 4.07 -21.87 -3.68
C GLY A 11 5.27 -21.44 -4.53
N ASP A 12 5.79 -22.40 -5.30
CA ASP A 12 6.88 -22.19 -6.23
C ASP A 12 6.47 -21.16 -7.31
N PRO A 13 7.23 -20.08 -7.51
CA PRO A 13 6.95 -19.10 -8.58
C PRO A 13 6.96 -19.66 -10.01
N ALA A 14 7.55 -20.85 -10.22
CA ALA A 14 7.54 -21.54 -11.51
C ALA A 14 6.22 -22.29 -11.77
N ASP A 15 5.37 -22.49 -10.76
CA ASP A 15 4.05 -23.09 -10.90
C ASP A 15 3.03 -21.99 -11.23
N GLU A 16 2.37 -22.14 -12.38
CA GLU A 16 1.31 -21.20 -12.85
C GLU A 16 0.12 -21.09 -11.88
N ALA A 17 -0.08 -22.08 -11.00
CA ALA A 17 -1.11 -22.05 -9.98
C ALA A 17 -0.72 -21.19 -8.75
N THR A 18 0.54 -20.82 -8.61
CA THR A 18 1.03 -20.03 -7.48
C THR A 18 0.59 -18.56 -7.63
N GLU A 19 0.03 -17.99 -6.56
CA GLU A 19 -0.38 -16.58 -6.49
C GLU A 19 0.60 -15.73 -5.69
N MET A 20 1.39 -16.37 -4.80
CA MET A 20 2.41 -15.70 -4.02
C MET A 20 3.63 -16.63 -3.81
N GLY A 21 4.80 -16.14 -4.16
CA GLY A 21 6.07 -16.82 -3.93
C GLY A 21 6.63 -16.62 -2.51
N PRO A 22 7.86 -17.10 -2.24
CA PRO A 22 8.55 -16.88 -0.97
C PRO A 22 9.03 -15.44 -0.83
N LEU A 23 9.39 -15.04 0.39
CA LEU A 23 10.15 -13.83 0.65
C LEU A 23 11.56 -13.93 0.07
N ILE A 24 12.22 -12.78 -0.10
CA ILE A 24 13.51 -12.73 -0.83
C ILE A 24 14.68 -13.36 -0.05
N SER A 25 14.62 -13.38 1.29
CA SER A 25 15.74 -13.86 2.12
C SER A 25 15.29 -14.28 3.52
N ALA A 26 16.16 -15.02 4.21
CA ALA A 26 15.95 -15.39 5.62
C ALA A 26 15.87 -14.14 6.53
N SER A 27 16.74 -13.17 6.30
CA SER A 27 16.73 -11.92 7.09
C SER A 27 15.45 -11.12 6.88
N HIS A 28 14.94 -11.06 5.66
CA HIS A 28 13.66 -10.43 5.37
C HIS A 28 12.49 -11.19 6.05
N ARG A 29 12.49 -12.51 5.96
CA ARG A 29 11.50 -13.33 6.67
C ARG A 29 11.51 -13.06 8.17
N SER A 30 12.69 -13.05 8.81
CA SER A 30 12.81 -12.75 10.24
C SER A 30 12.34 -11.32 10.58
N ALA A 31 12.60 -10.35 9.70
CA ALA A 31 12.10 -8.97 9.90
C ALA A 31 10.58 -8.93 9.89
N VAL A 32 9.93 -9.62 8.94
CA VAL A 32 8.45 -9.71 8.87
C VAL A 32 7.89 -10.47 10.08
N GLU A 33 8.52 -11.58 10.48
CA GLU A 33 8.15 -12.33 11.69
C GLU A 33 8.19 -11.45 12.94
N GLY A 34 9.22 -10.59 13.08
CA GLY A 34 9.35 -9.68 14.21
C GLY A 34 8.26 -8.62 14.33
N PHE A 35 7.49 -8.35 13.28
CA PHE A 35 6.27 -7.53 13.38
C PHE A 35 5.09 -8.26 14.01
N LEU A 36 5.16 -9.58 14.06
CA LEU A 36 4.08 -10.40 14.65
C LEU A 36 4.31 -10.69 16.13
N ASP A 37 5.46 -10.30 16.70
CA ASP A 37 5.76 -10.46 18.12
C ASP A 37 4.79 -9.62 18.97
N GLY A 38 3.92 -10.33 19.70
CA GLY A 38 2.87 -9.71 20.51
C GLY A 38 1.68 -9.15 19.73
N ALA A 39 1.62 -9.33 18.41
CA ALA A 39 0.50 -8.87 17.59
C ALA A 39 -0.74 -9.77 17.75
N ASP A 40 -1.92 -9.18 17.68
CA ASP A 40 -3.20 -9.89 17.68
C ASP A 40 -3.49 -10.47 16.29
N VAL A 41 -3.00 -11.69 16.05
CA VAL A 41 -3.19 -12.39 14.78
C VAL A 41 -4.60 -12.94 14.68
N ALA A 42 -5.44 -12.31 13.85
CA ALA A 42 -6.82 -12.73 13.64
C ALA A 42 -6.91 -14.07 12.89
N PHE A 43 -6.18 -14.21 11.80
CA PHE A 43 -6.09 -15.46 11.00
C PHE A 43 -4.89 -15.43 10.06
N ARG A 44 -4.54 -16.63 9.56
CA ARG A 44 -3.49 -16.82 8.57
C ARG A 44 -3.97 -17.75 7.46
N GLY A 45 -3.41 -17.56 6.26
CA GLY A 45 -3.45 -18.54 5.21
C GLY A 45 -2.47 -19.68 5.45
N SER A 46 -2.18 -20.44 4.40
CA SER A 46 -1.19 -21.51 4.42
C SER A 46 0.03 -21.12 3.59
N ALA A 47 1.17 -21.76 3.91
CA ALA A 47 2.39 -21.67 3.13
C ALA A 47 3.10 -23.02 3.15
N PRO A 48 3.93 -23.35 2.13
CA PRO A 48 4.76 -24.55 2.15
C PRO A 48 5.67 -24.61 3.36
N SER A 49 6.07 -25.82 3.74
CA SER A 49 7.12 -26.10 4.72
C SER A 49 8.40 -26.57 4.01
N GLY A 50 9.52 -26.56 4.72
CA GLY A 50 10.82 -27.00 4.20
C GLY A 50 11.65 -25.84 3.64
N ASP A 51 12.50 -26.15 2.66
CA ASP A 51 13.43 -25.18 2.09
C ASP A 51 12.70 -24.03 1.39
N GLY A 52 13.15 -22.81 1.66
CA GLY A 52 12.56 -21.58 1.13
C GLY A 52 12.17 -20.58 2.23
N PHE A 53 12.00 -19.32 1.83
CA PHE A 53 11.64 -18.24 2.78
C PHE A 53 10.12 -18.02 2.79
N TRP A 54 9.40 -19.12 2.97
CA TRP A 54 7.93 -19.14 2.95
C TRP A 54 7.36 -18.34 4.11
N PHE A 55 6.30 -17.62 3.82
CA PHE A 55 5.54 -16.85 4.82
C PHE A 55 4.05 -16.92 4.51
N ALA A 56 3.24 -17.32 5.47
CA ALA A 56 1.80 -17.41 5.29
C ALA A 56 1.17 -16.00 5.28
N PRO A 57 0.27 -15.69 4.34
CA PRO A 57 -0.51 -14.46 4.39
C PRO A 57 -1.19 -14.31 5.74
N THR A 58 -1.00 -13.18 6.39
CA THR A 58 -1.41 -12.99 7.79
C THR A 58 -2.25 -11.72 7.93
N VAL A 59 -3.32 -11.79 8.70
CA VAL A 59 -4.15 -10.64 9.08
C VAL A 59 -4.07 -10.43 10.58
N VAL A 60 -3.82 -9.19 10.96
CA VAL A 60 -3.64 -8.75 12.35
C VAL A 60 -4.70 -7.70 12.67
N LEU A 61 -5.33 -7.78 13.83
CA LEU A 61 -6.10 -6.67 14.38
C LEU A 61 -5.14 -5.74 15.11
N ALA A 62 -5.21 -4.46 14.79
CA ALA A 62 -4.26 -3.49 15.33
C ALA A 62 -4.96 -2.24 15.84
N GLY A 63 -4.38 -1.66 16.88
CA GLY A 63 -4.69 -0.30 17.31
C GLY A 63 -3.82 0.74 16.58
N PRO A 64 -4.21 2.01 16.61
CA PRO A 64 -3.48 3.08 15.92
C PRO A 64 -2.08 3.36 16.49
N ALA A 65 -1.78 2.87 17.71
CA ALA A 65 -0.47 3.02 18.34
C ALA A 65 0.47 1.83 18.07
N ASP A 66 -0.05 0.73 17.51
CA ASP A 66 0.74 -0.47 17.31
C ASP A 66 1.78 -0.27 16.21
N ARG A 67 2.95 -0.86 16.41
CA ARG A 67 4.07 -0.77 15.47
C ARG A 67 3.65 -1.18 14.06
N ILE A 68 2.90 -2.28 13.95
CA ILE A 68 2.43 -2.85 12.67
C ILE A 68 1.46 -1.93 11.90
N ALA A 69 0.81 -0.97 12.58
CA ALA A 69 -0.05 0.04 11.97
C ALA A 69 0.72 1.30 11.52
N ARG A 70 1.96 1.49 11.98
CA ARG A 70 2.75 2.70 11.78
C ARG A 70 3.97 2.52 10.89
N GLU A 71 4.55 1.33 10.90
CA GLU A 71 5.74 0.99 10.11
C GLU A 71 5.35 0.06 8.95
N GLU A 72 6.09 0.16 7.86
CA GLU A 72 5.91 -0.72 6.71
C GLU A 72 6.48 -2.10 7.01
N VAL A 73 5.62 -3.12 7.02
CA VAL A 73 6.05 -4.52 7.24
C VAL A 73 6.84 -5.06 6.04
N PHE A 74 6.53 -4.59 4.85
CA PHE A 74 7.08 -5.03 3.57
C PHE A 74 6.99 -6.56 3.36
N GLY A 75 5.84 -7.13 3.72
CA GLY A 75 5.57 -8.57 3.65
C GLY A 75 4.07 -8.86 3.56
N PRO A 76 3.66 -10.13 3.43
CA PRO A 76 2.27 -10.51 3.25
C PRO A 76 1.46 -10.45 4.56
N VAL A 77 1.47 -9.30 5.18
CA VAL A 77 0.76 -9.00 6.43
C VAL A 77 -0.14 -7.80 6.23
N VAL A 78 -1.39 -7.91 6.67
CA VAL A 78 -2.37 -6.82 6.63
C VAL A 78 -2.80 -6.49 8.06
N ALA A 79 -2.59 -5.23 8.47
CA ALA A 79 -3.14 -4.70 9.70
C ALA A 79 -4.55 -4.13 9.46
N VAL A 80 -5.51 -4.55 10.25
CA VAL A 80 -6.90 -4.10 10.21
C VAL A 80 -7.18 -3.25 11.43
N LEU A 81 -7.59 -2.00 11.21
CA LEU A 81 -7.96 -1.07 12.25
C LEU A 81 -9.46 -0.74 12.12
N PRO A 82 -10.26 -0.91 13.16
CA PRO A 82 -11.63 -0.42 13.17
C PRO A 82 -11.65 1.11 13.23
N PHE A 83 -12.72 1.71 12.73
CA PHE A 83 -13.00 3.14 12.86
C PHE A 83 -14.49 3.35 13.17
N ASP A 84 -14.82 4.46 13.83
CA ASP A 84 -16.16 4.74 14.28
C ASP A 84 -17.03 5.44 13.22
N ASP A 85 -16.44 6.40 12.51
CA ASP A 85 -17.14 7.18 11.50
C ASP A 85 -16.21 7.65 10.35
N GLU A 86 -16.74 8.42 9.40
CA GLU A 86 -16.01 8.94 8.25
C GLU A 86 -14.84 9.85 8.67
N ALA A 87 -15.02 10.66 9.70
CA ALA A 87 -13.98 11.58 10.17
C ALA A 87 -12.85 10.81 10.84
N ASP A 88 -13.20 9.79 11.61
CA ASP A 88 -12.23 8.90 12.26
C ASP A 88 -11.43 8.07 11.22
N ALA A 89 -12.11 7.53 10.20
CA ALA A 89 -11.45 6.83 9.10
C ALA A 89 -10.41 7.73 8.39
N ILE A 90 -10.75 8.99 8.10
CA ILE A 90 -9.83 9.96 7.50
C ILE A 90 -8.68 10.29 8.45
N ARG A 91 -8.95 10.45 9.72
CA ARG A 91 -7.93 10.71 10.75
C ARG A 91 -6.94 9.56 10.83
N LEU A 92 -7.41 8.32 10.96
CA LEU A 92 -6.58 7.11 11.01
C LEU A 92 -5.76 6.92 9.72
N ALA A 93 -6.38 7.08 8.55
CA ALA A 93 -5.68 6.98 7.27
C ALA A 93 -4.55 8.03 7.13
N ASN A 94 -4.68 9.17 7.81
CA ASN A 94 -3.68 10.23 7.80
C ASN A 94 -2.63 10.12 8.92
N ASP A 95 -2.88 9.29 9.94
CA ASP A 95 -1.98 9.11 11.10
C ASP A 95 -0.80 8.17 10.76
N THR A 96 -0.08 8.50 9.72
CA THR A 96 1.12 7.82 9.24
C THR A 96 2.07 8.82 8.60
N VAL A 97 3.34 8.50 8.55
CA VAL A 97 4.35 9.29 7.81
C VAL A 97 4.27 9.04 6.30
N TYR A 98 3.58 8.01 5.87
CA TYR A 98 3.44 7.63 4.47
C TYR A 98 2.20 8.27 3.82
N GLY A 99 2.18 8.25 2.48
CA GLY A 99 1.08 8.77 1.68
C GLY A 99 1.24 8.43 0.20
N LEU A 100 1.54 7.17 -0.14
CA LEU A 100 1.73 6.77 -1.54
C LEU A 100 0.39 6.54 -2.23
N ALA A 101 -0.32 5.50 -1.82
CA ALA A 101 -1.55 5.07 -2.48
C ALA A 101 -2.58 4.57 -1.47
N GLY A 102 -3.85 4.58 -1.87
CA GLY A 102 -4.95 4.03 -1.09
C GLY A 102 -6.16 3.67 -1.94
N SER A 103 -7.09 2.95 -1.32
CA SER A 103 -8.37 2.58 -1.93
C SER A 103 -9.52 2.91 -0.99
N ILE A 104 -10.60 3.43 -1.57
CA ILE A 104 -11.83 3.79 -0.86
C ILE A 104 -12.95 2.90 -1.41
N TRP A 105 -13.62 2.16 -0.54
CA TRP A 105 -14.70 1.26 -0.92
C TRP A 105 -16.03 1.76 -0.34
N THR A 106 -16.91 2.25 -1.19
CA THR A 106 -18.21 2.79 -0.79
C THR A 106 -19.17 2.89 -1.98
N GLU A 107 -20.45 2.68 -1.74
CA GLU A 107 -21.52 2.93 -2.73
C GLU A 107 -21.95 4.40 -2.74
N ASN A 108 -21.59 5.19 -1.72
CA ASN A 108 -21.97 6.58 -1.59
C ASN A 108 -20.95 7.50 -2.29
N LEU A 109 -21.31 8.05 -3.44
CA LEU A 109 -20.44 8.95 -4.21
C LEU A 109 -20.02 10.20 -3.42
N GLY A 110 -20.93 10.78 -2.63
CA GLY A 110 -20.61 11.95 -1.79
C GLY A 110 -19.54 11.61 -0.75
N ARG A 111 -19.63 10.44 -0.13
CA ARG A 111 -18.60 9.92 0.78
C ARG A 111 -17.28 9.72 0.06
N ALA A 112 -17.30 9.06 -1.10
CA ALA A 112 -16.09 8.84 -1.90
C ALA A 112 -15.35 10.16 -2.16
N VAL A 113 -16.06 11.21 -2.56
CA VAL A 113 -15.50 12.54 -2.83
C VAL A 113 -14.94 13.19 -1.54
N ARG A 114 -15.67 13.14 -0.43
CA ARG A 114 -15.18 13.75 0.83
C ARG A 114 -13.94 13.02 1.35
N VAL A 115 -13.98 11.68 1.40
CA VAL A 115 -12.85 10.87 1.88
C VAL A 115 -11.63 11.04 0.98
N SER A 116 -11.80 11.05 -0.36
CA SER A 116 -10.68 11.26 -1.28
C SER A 116 -10.01 12.63 -1.14
N ARG A 117 -10.76 13.66 -0.74
CA ARG A 117 -10.20 14.98 -0.43
C ARG A 117 -9.54 15.05 0.95
N GLY A 118 -10.04 14.26 1.91
CA GLY A 118 -9.55 14.24 3.28
C GLY A 118 -8.29 13.42 3.48
N VAL A 119 -8.11 12.34 2.71
CA VAL A 119 -6.95 11.44 2.83
C VAL A 119 -5.74 12.00 2.08
N LYS A 120 -4.63 12.15 2.79
CA LYS A 120 -3.34 12.67 2.27
C LYS A 120 -2.53 11.55 1.63
N SER A 121 -2.92 11.15 0.43
CA SER A 121 -2.25 10.16 -0.39
C SER A 121 -2.11 10.67 -1.82
N GLY A 122 -0.99 10.37 -2.46
CA GLY A 122 -0.71 10.84 -3.83
C GLY A 122 -1.58 10.19 -4.88
N VAL A 123 -2.02 8.94 -4.62
CA VAL A 123 -2.90 8.19 -5.50
C VAL A 123 -4.03 7.56 -4.70
N LEU A 124 -5.26 7.78 -5.15
CA LEU A 124 -6.45 7.15 -4.55
C LEU A 124 -7.31 6.53 -5.64
N SER A 125 -7.80 5.32 -5.39
CA SER A 125 -8.82 4.67 -6.21
C SER A 125 -10.12 4.51 -5.42
N VAL A 126 -11.23 4.52 -6.13
CA VAL A 126 -12.55 4.27 -5.55
C VAL A 126 -13.10 2.98 -6.12
N ASN A 127 -13.54 2.07 -5.24
CA ASN A 127 -14.05 0.73 -5.57
C ASN A 127 -13.09 -0.07 -6.47
N SER A 128 -11.79 0.17 -6.30
CA SER A 128 -10.69 -0.49 -7.01
C SER A 128 -9.42 -0.35 -6.18
N HIS A 129 -8.47 -1.25 -6.37
CA HIS A 129 -7.10 -1.15 -5.85
C HIS A 129 -6.07 -0.92 -6.96
N SER A 130 -6.49 -0.95 -8.21
CA SER A 130 -5.61 -0.80 -9.38
C SER A 130 -5.68 0.61 -9.93
N SER A 131 -4.96 1.55 -9.31
CA SER A 131 -4.98 2.98 -9.65
C SER A 131 -3.80 3.42 -10.53
N VAL A 132 -2.80 2.57 -10.75
CA VAL A 132 -1.66 2.91 -11.60
C VAL A 132 -2.03 2.81 -13.07
N ARG A 133 -1.92 3.93 -13.80
CA ARG A 133 -2.17 4.02 -15.24
C ARG A 133 -1.09 4.90 -15.87
N TYR A 134 -0.57 4.54 -17.05
CA TYR A 134 0.49 5.33 -17.70
C TYR A 134 0.05 6.75 -18.09
N TRP A 135 -1.25 7.00 -18.20
CA TRP A 135 -1.81 8.33 -18.55
C TRP A 135 -2.24 9.17 -17.34
N THR A 136 -2.04 8.69 -16.11
CA THR A 136 -2.34 9.44 -14.89
C THR A 136 -1.10 9.55 -14.02
N PRO A 137 -0.89 10.70 -13.34
CA PRO A 137 0.25 10.87 -12.45
C PRO A 137 0.26 9.83 -11.33
N PHE A 138 1.43 9.29 -11.03
CA PHE A 138 1.70 8.40 -9.91
C PHE A 138 2.82 8.97 -9.05
N GLY A 139 2.63 8.96 -7.73
CA GLY A 139 3.66 9.38 -6.78
C GLY A 139 3.08 9.65 -5.41
N GLY A 140 3.97 9.73 -4.42
CA GLY A 140 3.62 9.85 -3.01
C GLY A 140 3.45 11.27 -2.51
N MET A 141 3.00 11.35 -1.27
CA MET A 141 3.04 12.51 -0.38
C MET A 141 3.83 12.15 0.88
N LYS A 142 4.18 13.13 1.68
CA LYS A 142 4.90 12.94 2.95
C LYS A 142 6.22 12.17 2.74
N ALA A 143 6.52 11.19 3.61
CA ALA A 143 7.73 10.36 3.50
C ALA A 143 7.73 9.36 2.32
N SER A 144 6.59 9.16 1.66
CA SER A 144 6.52 8.32 0.46
C SER A 144 7.16 8.94 -0.78
N GLY A 145 7.62 10.18 -0.69
CA GLY A 145 8.43 10.83 -1.71
C GLY A 145 7.81 12.07 -2.32
N LEU A 146 8.59 12.68 -3.22
CA LEU A 146 8.25 13.91 -3.96
C LEU A 146 8.19 13.59 -5.45
N GLY A 147 7.55 14.50 -6.21
CA GLY A 147 7.41 14.36 -7.65
C GLY A 147 6.28 13.44 -8.09
N ARG A 148 6.14 13.32 -9.39
CA ARG A 148 5.16 12.41 -10.03
C ARG A 148 5.80 11.76 -11.24
N GLU A 149 5.58 10.45 -11.34
CA GLU A 149 5.85 9.66 -12.52
C GLU A 149 4.56 9.48 -13.32
N LEU A 150 4.67 9.03 -14.55
CA LEU A 150 3.53 8.80 -15.44
C LEU A 150 2.69 10.07 -15.68
N GLY A 151 1.62 9.93 -16.48
CA GLY A 151 0.81 11.07 -16.87
C GLY A 151 1.48 11.98 -17.90
N PRO A 152 0.80 13.04 -18.35
CA PRO A 152 1.28 13.91 -19.43
C PRO A 152 2.53 14.72 -19.05
N ASP A 153 2.69 15.07 -17.77
CA ASP A 153 3.73 15.99 -17.30
C ASP A 153 5.01 15.24 -16.82
N ALA A 154 5.05 13.90 -16.93
CA ALA A 154 6.19 13.12 -16.43
C ALA A 154 7.52 13.53 -17.04
N ALA A 155 7.54 13.96 -18.31
CA ALA A 155 8.74 14.39 -19.00
C ALA A 155 9.33 15.70 -18.42
N GLU A 156 8.55 16.54 -17.76
CA GLU A 156 9.00 17.82 -17.17
C GLU A 156 10.07 17.60 -16.10
N HIS A 157 10.00 16.48 -15.37
CA HIS A 157 10.99 16.12 -14.34
C HIS A 157 12.38 15.79 -14.90
N PHE A 158 12.49 15.58 -16.21
CA PHE A 158 13.74 15.26 -16.91
C PHE A 158 14.21 16.38 -17.81
N THR A 159 13.63 17.58 -17.71
CA THR A 159 13.93 18.75 -18.53
C THR A 159 14.18 19.96 -17.66
N GLU A 160 14.89 20.94 -18.22
CA GLU A 160 15.15 22.22 -17.58
C GLU A 160 14.56 23.38 -18.41
N THR A 161 13.88 24.29 -17.74
CA THR A 161 13.34 25.49 -18.39
C THR A 161 14.44 26.52 -18.66
N LYS A 162 14.63 26.92 -19.91
CA LYS A 162 15.57 27.97 -20.31
C LYS A 162 14.82 29.17 -20.90
N ASN A 163 15.09 30.36 -20.38
CA ASN A 163 14.65 31.59 -20.99
C ASN A 163 15.71 32.12 -21.97
N VAL A 164 15.28 32.49 -23.19
CA VAL A 164 16.14 33.15 -24.18
C VAL A 164 15.41 34.42 -24.65
N PHE A 165 15.98 35.58 -24.36
CA PHE A 165 15.46 36.88 -24.79
C PHE A 165 16.30 37.44 -25.94
N PHE A 166 15.67 37.81 -27.03
CA PHE A 166 16.26 38.52 -28.15
C PHE A 166 15.77 39.97 -28.15
N ALA A 167 16.70 40.94 -27.96
CA ALA A 167 16.38 42.33 -28.17
C ALA A 167 16.35 42.60 -29.68
N THR A 168 15.23 43.09 -30.17
CA THR A 168 15.08 43.64 -31.55
C THR A 168 14.98 45.14 -31.43
N ASP A 169 16.08 45.85 -31.72
CA ASP A 169 16.09 47.32 -31.82
C ASP A 169 15.42 47.74 -33.11
#